data_be236f838c7e7a781c6f8652f14f2bb0
#
_entry.id   be236f838c7e7a781c6f8652f14f2bb0
#
_cell.length_a   1.000
_cell.length_b   1.000
_cell.length_c   1.000
_cell.angle_alpha   90.00
_cell.angle_beta   90.00
_cell.angle_gamma   90.00
#
_symmetry.space_group_name_H-M   'P 1'
#
loop_
_entity.id
_entity.type
_entity.pdbx_description
1 polymer ?
#
loop_
_entity_poly.entity_id
_entity_poly.type
_entity_poly.pdbx_seq_one_letter_code
_entity_poly.pdbx_strand_id
1 'polypeptide(L)'
;MANVVPHSFKSELLSGTHNFANGGDSFKLALYTAGSGSPYAATATVYDSSVSNEVSSGGGSGYTTGGVALASQAVATGTGTATVDFANLTFSSATFGAAYGVIYNDDKSDKLCVVLDFGGTKTATNGDFTIVFPDPSTPSNAIISLTS
;
A
#
# COMPACT_ATOMS: atom_id res chain seq x y z
N MET A 1 -4.16 15.14 1.26
CA MET A 1 -2.79 15.00 1.79
C MET A 1 -1.97 14.22 0.79
N ALA A 2 -0.67 14.30 0.85
CA ALA A 2 0.19 13.58 -0.08
C ALA A 2 0.51 12.18 0.46
N ASN A 3 0.83 11.26 -0.45
CA ASN A 3 1.38 9.96 -0.07
C ASN A 3 2.65 10.13 0.77
N VAL A 4 2.88 9.22 1.71
CA VAL A 4 4.07 9.23 2.56
C VAL A 4 4.98 8.07 2.17
N VAL A 5 6.23 8.39 1.83
CA VAL A 5 7.29 7.40 1.63
C VAL A 5 8.20 7.43 2.86
N PRO A 6 8.24 6.35 3.66
CA PRO A 6 9.08 6.30 4.86
C PRO A 6 10.57 6.54 4.56
N HIS A 7 11.26 7.18 5.50
CA HIS A 7 12.69 7.46 5.32
C HIS A 7 13.51 6.17 5.28
N SER A 8 13.12 5.16 6.09
CA SER A 8 13.74 3.83 6.09
C SER A 8 13.63 3.16 4.72
N PHE A 9 12.44 3.21 4.10
CA PHE A 9 12.21 2.59 2.79
C PHE A 9 13.19 3.09 1.72
N LYS A 10 13.49 4.40 1.72
CA LYS A 10 14.46 4.98 0.76
C LYS A 10 15.85 4.37 0.90
N SER A 11 16.34 4.21 2.13
CA SER A 11 17.65 3.58 2.38
C SER A 11 17.62 2.08 2.10
N GLU A 12 16.51 1.42 2.39
CA GLU A 12 16.29 0.00 2.16
C GLU A 12 16.22 -0.35 0.67
N LEU A 13 15.67 0.54 -0.19
CA LEU A 13 15.76 0.41 -1.63
C LEU A 13 17.20 0.44 -2.12
N LEU A 14 18.00 1.39 -1.63
CA LEU A 14 19.41 1.53 -2.01
C LEU A 14 20.27 0.37 -1.52
N SER A 15 19.90 -0.27 -0.41
CA SER A 15 20.60 -1.45 0.13
C SER A 15 20.09 -2.78 -0.44
N GLY A 16 19.08 -2.75 -1.32
CA GLY A 16 18.53 -3.96 -1.92
C GLY A 16 17.73 -4.83 -0.96
N THR A 17 17.13 -4.23 0.07
CA THR A 17 16.32 -4.96 1.07
C THR A 17 15.02 -5.48 0.48
N HIS A 18 14.35 -4.69 -0.38
CA HIS A 18 13.07 -5.04 -0.99
C HIS A 18 13.26 -5.57 -2.41
N ASN A 19 12.65 -6.71 -2.71
CA ASN A 19 12.63 -7.30 -4.05
C ASN A 19 11.21 -7.23 -4.65
N PHE A 20 10.95 -6.23 -5.47
CA PHE A 20 9.67 -6.04 -6.18
C PHE A 20 9.58 -6.82 -7.50
N ALA A 21 10.57 -7.61 -7.87
CA ALA A 21 10.48 -8.42 -9.08
C ALA A 21 9.36 -9.46 -8.97
N ASN A 22 8.85 -9.90 -10.12
CA ASN A 22 7.88 -11.00 -10.14
C ASN A 22 8.50 -12.25 -9.49
N GLY A 23 7.81 -12.79 -8.49
CA GLY A 23 8.33 -13.90 -7.66
C GLY A 23 9.36 -13.46 -6.62
N GLY A 24 9.52 -12.16 -6.38
CA GLY A 24 10.33 -11.60 -5.30
C GLY A 24 9.66 -11.69 -3.93
N ASP A 25 9.76 -10.62 -3.13
CA ASP A 25 9.17 -10.60 -1.78
C ASP A 25 7.64 -10.53 -1.82
N SER A 26 6.99 -10.94 -0.73
CA SER A 26 5.55 -10.82 -0.53
C SER A 26 5.20 -9.47 0.08
N PHE A 27 4.26 -8.75 -0.54
CA PHE A 27 3.80 -7.46 -0.06
C PHE A 27 2.32 -7.54 0.33
N LYS A 28 1.93 -6.77 1.35
CA LYS A 28 0.54 -6.64 1.81
C LYS A 28 0.08 -5.19 1.75
N LEU A 29 -1.23 -5.02 1.56
CA LEU A 29 -1.91 -3.73 1.69
C LEU A 29 -2.87 -3.77 2.87
N ALA A 30 -2.63 -2.94 3.88
CA ALA A 30 -3.54 -2.69 4.99
C ALA A 30 -4.32 -1.39 4.76
N LEU A 31 -5.59 -1.35 5.17
CA LEU A 31 -6.49 -0.22 4.99
C LEU A 31 -6.76 0.48 6.33
N TYR A 32 -6.82 1.80 6.29
CA TYR A 32 -7.03 2.64 7.47
C TYR A 32 -8.16 3.65 7.25
N THR A 33 -8.94 3.86 8.30
CA THR A 33 -9.96 4.91 8.33
C THR A 33 -9.31 6.29 8.45
N ALA A 34 -10.08 7.36 8.23
CA ALA A 34 -9.56 8.72 8.36
C ALA A 34 -9.01 9.04 9.75
N GLY A 35 -9.62 8.50 10.82
CA GLY A 35 -9.17 8.63 12.21
C GLY A 35 -8.60 10.01 12.54
N SER A 36 -7.38 10.04 13.08
CA SER A 36 -6.61 11.26 13.39
C SER A 36 -5.66 11.69 12.25
N GLY A 37 -5.84 11.19 11.05
CA GLY A 37 -5.00 11.47 9.89
C GLY A 37 -4.19 10.27 9.40
N SER A 38 -3.05 10.50 8.77
CA SER A 38 -2.19 9.43 8.25
C SER A 38 -1.82 8.43 9.35
N PRO A 39 -1.98 7.11 9.10
CA PRO A 39 -1.68 6.09 10.11
C PRO A 39 -0.20 6.02 10.48
N TYR A 40 0.68 6.41 9.58
CA TYR A 40 2.13 6.38 9.78
C TYR A 40 2.78 7.69 9.36
N ALA A 41 3.70 8.17 10.20
CA ALA A 41 4.60 9.27 9.86
C ALA A 41 5.76 8.78 8.98
N ALA A 42 6.47 9.70 8.33
CA ALA A 42 7.63 9.36 7.50
C ALA A 42 8.80 8.73 8.28
N THR A 43 8.79 8.83 9.60
CA THR A 43 9.78 8.21 10.51
C THR A 43 9.43 6.79 10.91
N ALA A 44 8.22 6.32 10.62
CA ALA A 44 7.82 4.94 10.90
C ALA A 44 8.60 3.96 10.00
N THR A 45 8.89 2.78 10.51
CA THR A 45 9.75 1.80 9.84
C THR A 45 9.05 0.48 9.51
N VAL A 46 8.06 0.10 10.32
CA VAL A 46 7.37 -1.19 10.19
C VAL A 46 5.86 -1.00 10.34
N TYR A 47 5.09 -1.91 9.76
CA TYR A 47 3.67 -2.05 10.06
C TYR A 47 3.50 -2.47 11.52
N ASP A 48 2.54 -1.86 12.20
CA ASP A 48 2.24 -2.12 13.61
C ASP A 48 0.74 -2.35 13.76
N SER A 49 0.34 -3.56 14.13
CA SER A 49 -1.05 -3.95 14.34
C SER A 49 -1.74 -3.21 15.50
N SER A 50 -0.98 -2.47 16.32
CA SER A 50 -1.53 -1.64 17.40
C SER A 50 -1.99 -0.26 16.93
N VAL A 51 -1.75 0.12 15.68
CA VAL A 51 -2.25 1.38 15.11
C VAL A 51 -3.77 1.35 15.02
N SER A 52 -4.42 2.19 15.81
CA SER A 52 -5.84 2.06 16.21
C SER A 52 -6.87 2.34 15.13
N ASN A 53 -6.48 2.90 13.98
CA ASN A 53 -7.43 3.26 12.93
C ASN A 53 -7.39 2.34 11.70
N GLU A 54 -6.79 1.15 11.82
CA GLU A 54 -6.94 0.13 10.79
C GLU A 54 -8.40 -0.30 10.65
N VAL A 55 -8.82 -0.58 9.43
CA VAL A 55 -10.18 -1.07 9.14
C VAL A 55 -10.40 -2.37 9.92
N SER A 56 -11.52 -2.46 10.63
CA SER A 56 -11.82 -3.63 11.48
C SER A 56 -12.24 -4.84 10.66
N SER A 57 -11.66 -6.00 11.01
CA SER A 57 -12.11 -7.30 10.50
C SER A 57 -13.29 -7.80 11.33
N GLY A 58 -14.49 -7.58 10.88
CA GLY A 58 -15.67 -8.05 11.61
C GLY A 58 -16.96 -7.53 11.02
N GLY A 59 -18.10 -8.06 11.49
CA GLY A 59 -19.41 -7.59 11.08
C GLY A 59 -19.72 -7.68 9.58
N GLY A 60 -19.05 -8.59 8.85
CA GLY A 60 -19.23 -8.69 7.40
C GLY A 60 -18.51 -7.59 6.61
N SER A 61 -17.44 -7.02 7.17
CA SER A 61 -16.69 -5.94 6.51
C SER A 61 -16.04 -6.34 5.18
N GLY A 62 -15.76 -7.64 5.00
CA GLY A 62 -15.00 -8.12 3.84
C GLY A 62 -13.50 -7.81 3.90
N TYR A 63 -13.03 -7.28 5.01
CA TYR A 63 -11.62 -6.95 5.26
C TYR A 63 -11.04 -7.83 6.39
N THR A 64 -9.77 -8.14 6.31
CA THR A 64 -9.01 -8.83 7.36
C THR A 64 -7.92 -7.91 7.89
N THR A 65 -7.88 -7.70 9.20
CA THR A 65 -6.82 -6.93 9.89
C THR A 65 -5.45 -7.51 9.56
N GLY A 66 -4.48 -6.66 9.31
CA GLY A 66 -3.18 -7.03 8.74
C GLY A 66 -3.13 -6.88 7.22
N GLY A 67 -4.28 -6.64 6.59
CA GLY A 67 -4.33 -6.42 5.15
C GLY A 67 -4.36 -7.69 4.32
N VAL A 68 -4.28 -7.51 3.02
CA VAL A 68 -4.36 -8.56 2.00
C VAL A 68 -3.10 -8.56 1.15
N ALA A 69 -2.64 -9.75 0.79
CA ALA A 69 -1.48 -9.91 -0.09
C ALA A 69 -1.72 -9.24 -1.45
N LEU A 70 -0.75 -8.47 -1.90
CA LEU A 70 -0.70 -7.92 -3.24
C LEU A 70 -0.20 -8.99 -4.22
N ALA A 71 -0.68 -8.94 -5.44
CA ALA A 71 -0.33 -9.91 -6.47
C ALA A 71 0.30 -9.23 -7.69
N SER A 72 1.00 -10.04 -8.48
CA SER A 72 1.58 -9.62 -9.77
C SER A 72 2.48 -8.39 -9.67
N GLN A 73 3.27 -8.31 -8.59
CA GLN A 73 4.26 -7.25 -8.50
C GLN A 73 5.22 -7.30 -9.68
N ALA A 74 5.55 -6.14 -10.20
CA ALA A 74 6.44 -5.99 -11.32
C ALA A 74 7.24 -4.70 -11.21
N VAL A 75 8.48 -4.75 -11.70
CA VAL A 75 9.30 -3.57 -11.92
C VAL A 75 9.29 -3.27 -13.41
N ALA A 76 8.84 -2.10 -13.79
CA ALA A 76 8.92 -1.59 -15.15
C ALA A 76 10.02 -0.54 -15.26
N THR A 77 10.70 -0.51 -16.40
CA THR A 77 11.76 0.46 -16.69
C THR A 77 11.44 1.24 -17.94
N GLY A 78 11.71 2.54 -17.91
CA GLY A 78 11.58 3.44 -19.05
C GLY A 78 12.82 4.33 -19.15
N THR A 79 12.81 5.29 -20.05
CA THR A 79 13.92 6.24 -20.20
C THR A 79 14.05 7.10 -18.95
N GLY A 80 15.11 6.88 -18.16
CA GLY A 80 15.38 7.62 -16.93
C GLY A 80 14.43 7.31 -15.76
N THR A 81 13.65 6.23 -15.84
CA THR A 81 12.68 5.87 -14.78
C THR A 81 12.66 4.39 -14.48
N ALA A 82 12.38 4.06 -13.22
CA ALA A 82 11.97 2.72 -12.80
C ALA A 82 10.72 2.84 -11.93
N THR A 83 9.75 1.98 -12.13
CA THR A 83 8.45 2.01 -11.44
C THR A 83 8.09 0.64 -10.88
N VAL A 84 7.28 0.63 -9.82
CA VAL A 84 6.70 -0.60 -9.27
C VAL A 84 5.19 -0.58 -9.50
N ASP A 85 4.66 -1.75 -9.86
CA ASP A 85 3.24 -1.98 -10.06
C ASP A 85 2.76 -3.25 -9.37
N PHE A 86 1.45 -3.32 -9.11
CA PHE A 86 0.73 -4.48 -8.59
C PHE A 86 -0.59 -4.64 -9.34
N ALA A 87 -1.14 -5.85 -9.38
CA ALA A 87 -2.50 -6.06 -9.85
C ALA A 87 -3.51 -5.33 -8.97
N ASN A 88 -4.58 -4.82 -9.59
CA ASN A 88 -5.69 -4.21 -8.85
C ASN A 88 -6.21 -5.16 -7.77
N LEU A 89 -6.55 -4.61 -6.60
CA LEU A 89 -7.03 -5.36 -5.46
C LEU A 89 -8.50 -5.05 -5.20
N THR A 90 -9.36 -6.07 -5.19
CA THR A 90 -10.79 -5.93 -4.93
C THR A 90 -11.19 -6.68 -3.66
N PHE A 91 -11.87 -5.99 -2.76
CA PHE A 91 -12.56 -6.55 -1.60
C PHE A 91 -14.03 -6.70 -1.97
N SER A 92 -14.49 -7.93 -2.17
CA SER A 92 -15.89 -8.22 -2.54
C SER A 92 -16.81 -8.21 -1.33
N SER A 93 -18.06 -7.80 -1.54
CA SER A 93 -19.08 -7.70 -0.49
C SER A 93 -18.61 -6.86 0.70
N ALA A 94 -17.83 -5.83 0.42
CA ALA A 94 -17.22 -4.97 1.43
C ALA A 94 -18.27 -4.04 2.07
N THR A 95 -18.13 -3.85 3.38
CA THR A 95 -18.88 -2.86 4.15
C THR A 95 -17.93 -2.16 5.11
N PHE A 96 -17.17 -1.19 4.60
CA PHE A 96 -16.24 -0.36 5.37
C PHE A 96 -15.93 0.95 4.64
N GLY A 97 -15.31 1.88 5.38
CA GLY A 97 -14.72 3.09 4.81
C GLY A 97 -13.21 3.10 5.06
N ALA A 98 -12.43 3.47 4.05
CA ALA A 98 -10.99 3.65 4.15
C ALA A 98 -10.56 5.00 3.56
N ALA A 99 -9.62 5.67 4.20
CA ALA A 99 -9.02 6.92 3.75
C ALA A 99 -7.55 6.75 3.34
N TYR A 100 -6.91 5.69 3.84
CA TYR A 100 -5.51 5.40 3.56
C TYR A 100 -5.29 3.91 3.27
N GLY A 101 -4.27 3.64 2.44
CA GLY A 101 -3.71 2.32 2.24
C GLY A 101 -2.24 2.31 2.64
N VAL A 102 -1.76 1.23 3.23
CA VAL A 102 -0.36 1.08 3.63
C VAL A 102 0.19 -0.19 3.01
N ILE A 103 1.22 -0.05 2.18
CA ILE A 103 1.94 -1.18 1.61
C ILE A 103 3.16 -1.47 2.47
N TYR A 104 3.34 -2.72 2.85
CA TYR A 104 4.48 -3.19 3.61
C TYR A 104 4.98 -4.55 3.10
N ASN A 105 6.23 -4.86 3.40
CA ASN A 105 6.91 -6.07 2.96
C ASN A 105 6.82 -7.13 4.06
N ASP A 106 5.96 -8.12 3.87
CA ASP A 106 5.68 -9.20 4.83
C ASP A 106 6.90 -10.11 5.04
N ASP A 107 7.71 -10.32 4.00
CA ASP A 107 8.92 -11.15 4.07
C ASP A 107 10.11 -10.45 4.76
N LYS A 108 10.03 -9.13 4.96
CA LYS A 108 11.11 -8.34 5.57
C LYS A 108 10.68 -7.76 6.93
N SER A 109 10.05 -8.57 7.77
CA SER A 109 9.59 -8.16 9.10
C SER A 109 8.67 -6.94 9.04
N ASP A 110 7.71 -6.97 8.14
CA ASP A 110 6.65 -5.97 7.97
C ASP A 110 7.14 -4.55 7.70
N LYS A 111 8.31 -4.40 7.04
CA LYS A 111 8.87 -3.09 6.71
C LYS A 111 7.95 -2.26 5.84
N LEU A 112 7.69 -1.02 6.24
CA LEU A 112 6.84 -0.10 5.51
C LEU A 112 7.46 0.31 4.17
N CYS A 113 6.64 0.30 3.11
CA CYS A 113 7.04 0.77 1.78
C CYS A 113 6.44 2.14 1.45
N VAL A 114 5.12 2.26 1.56
CA VAL A 114 4.43 3.52 1.23
C VAL A 114 3.10 3.62 1.95
N VAL A 115 2.71 4.84 2.32
CA VAL A 115 1.36 5.20 2.77
C VAL A 115 0.67 5.94 1.63
N LEU A 116 -0.45 5.42 1.19
CA LEU A 116 -1.29 5.98 0.13
C LEU A 116 -2.42 6.79 0.77
N ASP A 117 -2.60 8.03 0.33
CA ASP A 117 -3.73 8.88 0.72
C ASP A 117 -4.79 8.86 -0.38
N PHE A 118 -5.99 8.38 -0.08
CA PHE A 118 -7.09 8.31 -1.03
C PHE A 118 -7.81 9.65 -1.24
N GLY A 119 -7.33 10.72 -0.63
CA GLY A 119 -7.94 12.04 -0.72
C GLY A 119 -9.27 12.16 0.01
N GLY A 120 -9.46 11.37 1.06
CA GLY A 120 -10.67 11.30 1.88
C GLY A 120 -11.26 9.90 1.93
N THR A 121 -12.24 9.69 2.81
CA THR A 121 -12.86 8.37 3.01
C THR A 121 -13.60 7.92 1.76
N LYS A 122 -13.24 6.75 1.27
CA LYS A 122 -13.96 5.98 0.26
C LYS A 122 -14.72 4.87 0.98
N THR A 123 -15.99 4.68 0.64
CA THR A 123 -16.88 3.75 1.36
C THR A 123 -17.49 2.74 0.40
N ALA A 124 -17.54 1.48 0.82
CA ALA A 124 -18.36 0.45 0.23
C ALA A 124 -19.43 0.02 1.25
N THR A 125 -20.62 -0.32 0.74
CA THR A 125 -21.72 -0.85 1.54
C THR A 125 -22.31 -2.04 0.80
N ASN A 126 -22.00 -3.24 1.28
CA ASN A 126 -22.39 -4.51 0.66
C ASN A 126 -22.07 -4.56 -0.85
N GLY A 127 -20.89 -4.08 -1.20
CA GLY A 127 -20.41 -3.96 -2.59
C GLY A 127 -18.91 -4.14 -2.70
N ASP A 128 -18.37 -3.98 -3.90
CA ASP A 128 -16.95 -4.12 -4.14
C ASP A 128 -16.20 -2.83 -3.77
N PHE A 129 -15.10 -2.97 -3.06
CA PHE A 129 -14.12 -1.91 -2.82
C PHE A 129 -12.85 -2.25 -3.58
N THR A 130 -12.54 -1.50 -4.64
CA THR A 130 -11.38 -1.79 -5.49
C THR A 130 -10.31 -0.72 -5.36
N ILE A 131 -9.09 -1.16 -5.09
CA ILE A 131 -7.87 -0.35 -5.21
C ILE A 131 -7.36 -0.54 -6.65
N VAL A 132 -7.39 0.53 -7.41
CA VAL A 132 -6.83 0.56 -8.77
C VAL A 132 -5.43 1.15 -8.69
N PHE A 133 -4.44 0.34 -9.00
CA PHE A 133 -3.07 0.80 -9.11
C PHE A 133 -2.84 1.51 -10.44
N PRO A 134 -2.13 2.64 -10.46
CA PRO A 134 -1.87 3.38 -11.68
C PRO A 134 -1.03 2.60 -12.67
N ASP A 135 -1.25 2.81 -13.96
CA ASP A 135 -0.46 2.20 -15.03
C ASP A 135 1.03 2.61 -14.91
N PRO A 136 1.95 1.65 -14.76
CA PRO A 136 3.38 1.92 -14.59
C PRO A 136 4.03 2.53 -15.83
N SER A 137 3.39 2.46 -17.00
CA SER A 137 3.87 3.12 -18.22
C SER A 137 3.85 4.66 -18.13
N THR A 138 3.12 5.19 -17.14
CA THR A 138 3.09 6.63 -16.81
C THR A 138 3.78 6.87 -15.47
N PRO A 139 5.12 7.06 -15.44
CA PRO A 139 5.92 7.08 -14.21
C PRO A 139 5.48 8.13 -13.18
N SER A 140 4.92 9.25 -13.64
CA SER A 140 4.39 10.30 -12.75
C SER A 140 3.21 9.85 -11.89
N ASN A 141 2.53 8.78 -12.29
CA ASN A 141 1.36 8.23 -11.59
C ASN A 141 1.68 6.96 -10.81
N ALA A 142 2.85 6.34 -11.05
CA ALA A 142 3.24 5.09 -10.40
C ALA A 142 3.25 5.23 -8.87
N ILE A 143 2.91 4.13 -8.17
CA ILE A 143 2.89 4.09 -6.70
C ILE A 143 4.27 4.38 -6.13
N ILE A 144 5.29 3.77 -6.73
CA ILE A 144 6.70 3.97 -6.41
C ILE A 144 7.41 4.20 -7.73
N SER A 145 8.12 5.32 -7.84
CA SER A 145 8.93 5.65 -9.01
C SER A 145 10.27 6.22 -8.58
N LEU A 146 11.31 5.80 -9.30
CA LEU A 146 12.63 6.41 -9.27
C LEU A 146 12.83 7.12 -10.60
N THR A 147 13.10 8.40 -10.57
CA THR A 147 13.29 9.24 -11.75
C THR A 147 14.62 9.98 -11.66
N SER A 148 15.28 10.16 -12.80
CA SER A 148 16.48 10.98 -12.91
C SER A 148 16.18 12.45 -13.01
#